data_f740795c22eeb0401c703f954344622e
#
_entry.id   f740795c22eeb0401c703f954344622e
#
_cell.length_a   1.000
_cell.length_b   1.000
_cell.length_c   1.000
_cell.angle_alpha   90.00
_cell.angle_beta   90.00
_cell.angle_gamma   90.00
#
_symmetry.space_group_name_H-M   'P 1'
#
loop_
_entity.id
_entity.type
_entity.pdbx_description
1 polymer ?
#
loop_
_entity_poly.entity_id
_entity_poly.type
_entity_poly.pdbx_seq_one_letter_code
_entity_poly.pdbx_strand_id
1 'polypeptide(L)'
;VPSAPGKRFSFFTKVTDMLYTCYDAAVKDKKFTAPFNEIKSRYNEIIEGLGLDFSLDAEFDVICENFSKKAGRDYAASRGEYLNGIIMANYLGYEFIDAADVIFFDETGRFDAERTNEVLSARLENAERAVIPGFYGAMPDGTIKTFSRGGSDLTGSIVAKAARVDMYENWTDVSGFMIADPRIVNNPKSIEAITYKELRELSYMGATVLHEDAIFPIRKEGIPINIKNTNAPEDKGTLIVEATCRHPKYTITGIAGKRGFASITIEKAMMNS
;
A
#
# COMPACT_ATOMS: atom_id res chain seq x y z
N VAL A 1 0.48 -7.41 5.32
CA VAL A 1 -0.48 -6.39 4.81
C VAL A 1 -0.56 -6.53 3.29
N PRO A 2 -1.58 -7.18 2.73
CA PRO A 2 -1.73 -7.34 1.28
C PRO A 2 -2.42 -6.14 0.63
N SER A 3 -2.02 -5.86 -0.63
CA SER A 3 -2.77 -5.04 -1.57
C SER A 3 -3.81 -5.88 -2.33
N ALA A 4 -4.67 -5.23 -3.12
CA ALA A 4 -5.52 -5.94 -4.08
C ALA A 4 -4.67 -6.74 -5.09
N PRO A 5 -5.19 -7.83 -5.68
CA PRO A 5 -4.47 -8.59 -6.68
C PRO A 5 -4.04 -7.71 -7.87
N GLY A 6 -2.80 -7.86 -8.29
CA GLY A 6 -2.25 -7.16 -9.44
C GLY A 6 -2.94 -7.56 -10.76
N LYS A 7 -2.54 -6.90 -11.85
CA LYS A 7 -2.98 -7.28 -13.19
C LYS A 7 -2.46 -8.69 -13.53
N ARG A 8 -3.32 -9.54 -14.08
CA ARG A 8 -2.93 -10.86 -14.58
C ARG A 8 -2.00 -10.75 -15.79
N PHE A 9 -2.30 -9.80 -16.68
CA PHE A 9 -1.52 -9.44 -17.86
C PHE A 9 -1.56 -7.92 -18.03
N SER A 10 -0.63 -7.35 -18.80
CA SER A 10 -0.50 -5.90 -18.99
C SER A 10 -1.78 -5.21 -19.51
N PHE A 11 -2.58 -5.92 -20.29
CA PHE A 11 -3.85 -5.43 -20.87
C PHE A 11 -5.08 -5.61 -19.96
N PHE A 12 -4.94 -6.31 -18.83
CA PHE A 12 -6.07 -6.46 -17.89
C PHE A 12 -6.29 -5.20 -17.06
N THR A 13 -7.57 -4.92 -16.76
CA THR A 13 -7.97 -3.85 -15.84
C THR A 13 -7.63 -4.25 -14.40
N LYS A 14 -7.19 -3.30 -13.60
CA LYS A 14 -6.96 -3.54 -12.16
C LYS A 14 -8.28 -3.84 -11.46
N VAL A 15 -8.26 -4.71 -10.46
CA VAL A 15 -9.46 -5.05 -9.66
C VAL A 15 -10.11 -3.80 -9.07
N THR A 16 -9.33 -2.86 -8.55
CA THR A 16 -9.85 -1.59 -8.02
C THR A 16 -10.61 -0.78 -9.06
N ASP A 17 -10.12 -0.73 -10.32
CA ASP A 17 -10.81 -0.02 -11.41
C ASP A 17 -12.10 -0.75 -11.83
N MET A 18 -12.11 -2.08 -11.76
CA MET A 18 -13.31 -2.91 -12.01
C MET A 18 -14.37 -2.66 -10.92
N LEU A 19 -13.95 -2.59 -9.65
CA LEU A 19 -14.83 -2.27 -8.52
C LEU A 19 -15.43 -0.87 -8.66
N TYR A 20 -14.63 0.13 -9.04
CA TYR A 20 -15.15 1.47 -9.36
C TYR A 20 -16.17 1.44 -10.50
N THR A 21 -15.92 0.68 -11.56
CA THR A 21 -16.84 0.55 -12.69
C THR A 21 -18.18 -0.03 -12.24
N CYS A 22 -18.16 -1.06 -11.40
CA CYS A 22 -19.39 -1.66 -10.83
C CYS A 22 -20.15 -0.66 -9.95
N TYR A 23 -19.44 0.03 -9.06
CA TYR A 23 -20.05 1.00 -8.16
C TYR A 23 -20.62 2.21 -8.92
N ASP A 24 -19.89 2.77 -9.88
CA ASP A 24 -20.34 3.88 -10.70
C ASP A 24 -21.58 3.52 -11.56
N ALA A 25 -21.74 2.24 -11.93
CA ALA A 25 -22.94 1.73 -12.56
C ALA A 25 -24.11 1.64 -11.56
N ALA A 26 -23.87 1.12 -10.36
CA ALA A 26 -24.87 1.03 -9.29
C ALA A 26 -25.41 2.40 -8.87
N VAL A 27 -24.53 3.41 -8.74
CA VAL A 27 -24.94 4.80 -8.44
C VAL A 27 -25.89 5.38 -9.48
N LYS A 28 -25.74 4.97 -10.75
CA LYS A 28 -26.58 5.38 -11.89
C LYS A 28 -27.80 4.45 -12.09
N ASP A 29 -28.09 3.59 -11.12
CA ASP A 29 -29.15 2.59 -11.16
C ASP A 29 -29.05 1.67 -12.40
N LYS A 30 -27.82 1.42 -12.87
CA LYS A 30 -27.52 0.49 -13.98
C LYS A 30 -27.11 -0.87 -13.43
N LYS A 31 -27.36 -1.92 -14.22
CA LYS A 31 -26.91 -3.28 -13.90
C LYS A 31 -25.37 -3.34 -13.91
N PHE A 32 -24.79 -3.88 -12.85
CA PHE A 32 -23.36 -4.13 -12.72
C PHE A 32 -22.99 -5.62 -12.58
N THR A 33 -23.97 -6.49 -12.70
CA THR A 33 -23.80 -7.95 -12.52
C THR A 33 -22.70 -8.53 -13.43
N ALA A 34 -22.69 -8.17 -14.72
CA ALA A 34 -21.69 -8.71 -15.65
C ALA A 34 -20.25 -8.31 -15.27
N PRO A 35 -19.90 -7.02 -15.09
CA PRO A 35 -18.54 -6.66 -14.66
C PRO A 35 -18.20 -7.16 -13.25
N PHE A 36 -19.18 -7.33 -12.36
CA PHE A 36 -18.93 -7.89 -11.04
C PHE A 36 -18.64 -9.41 -11.10
N ASN A 37 -19.25 -10.15 -12.03
CA ASN A 37 -18.93 -11.56 -12.26
C ASN A 37 -17.49 -11.76 -12.74
N GLU A 38 -16.89 -10.82 -13.46
CA GLU A 38 -15.48 -10.87 -13.82
C GLU A 38 -14.58 -10.75 -12.57
N ILE A 39 -14.97 -9.92 -11.60
CA ILE A 39 -14.29 -9.83 -10.31
C ILE A 39 -14.42 -11.15 -9.54
N LYS A 40 -15.62 -11.70 -9.43
CA LYS A 40 -15.87 -13.01 -8.80
C LYS A 40 -14.99 -14.09 -9.44
N SER A 41 -14.99 -14.19 -10.77
CA SER A 41 -14.15 -15.15 -11.51
C SER A 41 -12.69 -15.01 -11.18
N ARG A 42 -12.17 -13.76 -11.12
CA ARG A 42 -10.78 -13.49 -10.80
C ARG A 42 -10.38 -14.01 -9.42
N TYR A 43 -11.20 -13.81 -8.40
CA TYR A 43 -10.91 -14.27 -7.04
C TYR A 43 -11.07 -15.78 -6.91
N ASN A 44 -12.10 -16.36 -7.54
CA ASN A 44 -12.31 -17.81 -7.53
C ASN A 44 -11.16 -18.55 -8.23
N GLU A 45 -10.64 -18.01 -9.36
CA GLU A 45 -9.44 -18.56 -10.01
C GLU A 45 -8.21 -18.55 -9.08
N ILE A 46 -8.07 -17.54 -8.23
CA ILE A 46 -6.96 -17.48 -7.25
C ILE A 46 -7.17 -18.56 -6.18
N ILE A 47 -8.37 -18.69 -5.64
CA ILE A 47 -8.71 -19.70 -4.62
C ILE A 47 -8.47 -21.11 -5.16
N GLU A 48 -8.99 -21.42 -6.36
CA GLU A 48 -8.78 -22.70 -7.04
C GLU A 48 -7.29 -22.96 -7.34
N GLY A 49 -6.59 -21.96 -7.88
CA GLY A 49 -5.17 -22.06 -8.21
C GLY A 49 -4.26 -22.30 -7.00
N LEU A 50 -4.68 -21.86 -5.82
CA LEU A 50 -4.01 -22.09 -4.54
C LEU A 50 -4.48 -23.39 -3.85
N GLY A 51 -5.49 -24.08 -4.39
CA GLY A 51 -6.04 -25.29 -3.82
C GLY A 51 -6.73 -25.07 -2.47
N LEU A 52 -7.36 -23.90 -2.26
CA LEU A 52 -8.03 -23.57 -1.01
C LEU A 52 -9.48 -24.08 -1.00
N ASP A 53 -9.89 -24.62 0.14
CA ASP A 53 -11.25 -25.14 0.36
C ASP A 53 -12.10 -24.12 1.12
N PHE A 54 -12.41 -23.00 0.50
CA PHE A 54 -13.37 -22.00 1.00
C PHE A 54 -13.95 -21.17 -0.15
N SER A 55 -15.05 -20.46 0.11
CA SER A 55 -15.73 -19.58 -0.85
C SER A 55 -15.80 -18.14 -0.32
N LEU A 56 -15.80 -17.19 -1.24
CA LEU A 56 -16.08 -15.77 -0.99
C LEU A 56 -17.51 -15.36 -1.37
N ASP A 57 -18.42 -16.31 -1.60
CA ASP A 57 -19.77 -16.00 -2.09
C ASP A 57 -20.55 -15.10 -1.13
N ALA A 58 -20.42 -15.32 0.17
CA ALA A 58 -21.05 -14.48 1.19
C ALA A 58 -20.52 -13.01 1.14
N GLU A 59 -19.22 -12.83 1.00
CA GLU A 59 -18.58 -11.52 0.87
C GLU A 59 -19.00 -10.82 -0.43
N PHE A 60 -19.09 -11.58 -1.53
CA PHE A 60 -19.56 -11.03 -2.80
C PHE A 60 -21.01 -10.55 -2.71
N ASP A 61 -21.88 -11.29 -2.03
CA ASP A 61 -23.29 -10.91 -1.85
C ASP A 61 -23.40 -9.63 -0.99
N VAL A 62 -22.63 -9.54 0.10
CA VAL A 62 -22.54 -8.33 0.93
C VAL A 62 -22.04 -7.14 0.12
N ILE A 63 -21.04 -7.32 -0.74
CA ILE A 63 -20.51 -6.24 -1.58
C ILE A 63 -21.57 -5.77 -2.59
N CYS A 64 -22.29 -6.69 -3.24
CA CYS A 64 -23.38 -6.37 -4.16
C CYS A 64 -24.51 -5.59 -3.48
N GLU A 65 -24.88 -6.00 -2.28
CA GLU A 65 -25.89 -5.30 -1.46
C GLU A 65 -25.44 -3.88 -1.12
N ASN A 66 -24.18 -3.71 -0.67
CA ASN A 66 -23.64 -2.40 -0.34
C ASN A 66 -23.49 -1.49 -1.57
N PHE A 67 -23.18 -2.04 -2.74
CA PHE A 67 -23.19 -1.26 -3.99
C PHE A 67 -24.59 -0.78 -4.32
N SER A 68 -25.59 -1.64 -4.14
CA SER A 68 -27.02 -1.27 -4.34
C SER A 68 -27.50 -0.20 -3.34
N LYS A 69 -26.97 -0.21 -2.12
CA LYS A 69 -27.18 0.80 -1.09
C LYS A 69 -26.36 2.07 -1.26
N LYS A 70 -25.50 2.12 -2.28
CA LYS A 70 -24.61 3.27 -2.57
C LYS A 70 -23.67 3.58 -1.39
N ALA A 71 -23.02 2.56 -0.83
CA ALA A 71 -22.19 2.64 0.39
C ALA A 71 -20.91 3.47 0.28
N GLY A 72 -20.62 4.04 -0.88
CA GLY A 72 -19.50 4.97 -1.08
C GLY A 72 -18.40 4.41 -2.00
N ARG A 73 -17.69 5.33 -2.61
CA ARG A 73 -16.62 5.01 -3.56
C ARG A 73 -15.39 4.41 -2.85
N ASP A 74 -15.11 4.87 -1.63
CA ASP A 74 -14.02 4.34 -0.79
C ASP A 74 -14.33 2.90 -0.36
N TYR A 75 -15.61 2.59 -0.02
CA TYR A 75 -16.04 1.22 0.22
C TYR A 75 -15.75 0.33 -1.00
N ALA A 76 -16.15 0.76 -2.19
CA ALA A 76 -15.93 -0.02 -3.39
C ALA A 76 -14.42 -0.30 -3.62
N ALA A 77 -13.59 0.74 -3.52
CA ALA A 77 -12.13 0.62 -3.71
C ALA A 77 -11.51 -0.39 -2.74
N SER A 78 -11.87 -0.34 -1.47
CA SER A 78 -11.28 -1.15 -0.41
C SER A 78 -11.55 -2.65 -0.55
N ARG A 79 -12.60 -3.04 -1.29
CA ARG A 79 -13.01 -4.46 -1.39
C ARG A 79 -11.98 -5.32 -2.12
N GLY A 80 -11.12 -4.72 -2.93
CA GLY A 80 -10.01 -5.43 -3.54
C GLY A 80 -9.01 -5.97 -2.52
N GLU A 81 -8.56 -5.14 -1.62
CA GLU A 81 -7.65 -5.48 -0.53
C GLU A 81 -8.34 -6.39 0.50
N TYR A 82 -9.60 -6.11 0.83
CA TYR A 82 -10.40 -6.91 1.75
C TYR A 82 -10.48 -8.38 1.31
N LEU A 83 -10.95 -8.62 0.08
CA LEU A 83 -11.09 -9.98 -0.47
C LEU A 83 -9.73 -10.69 -0.57
N ASN A 84 -8.68 -9.98 -1.00
CA ASN A 84 -7.34 -10.54 -1.06
C ASN A 84 -6.78 -10.84 0.32
N GLY A 85 -7.10 -10.02 1.31
CA GLY A 85 -6.73 -10.24 2.71
C GLY A 85 -7.31 -11.55 3.26
N ILE A 86 -8.57 -11.84 2.97
CA ILE A 86 -9.23 -13.10 3.37
C ILE A 86 -8.53 -14.30 2.71
N ILE A 87 -8.23 -14.24 1.40
CA ILE A 87 -7.51 -15.30 0.70
C ILE A 87 -6.13 -15.52 1.33
N MET A 88 -5.37 -14.44 1.53
CA MET A 88 -4.04 -14.53 2.13
C MET A 88 -4.07 -15.10 3.55
N ALA A 89 -5.05 -14.73 4.36
CA ALA A 89 -5.24 -15.27 5.71
C ALA A 89 -5.49 -16.79 5.67
N ASN A 90 -6.38 -17.23 4.80
CA ASN A 90 -6.68 -18.66 4.61
C ASN A 90 -5.45 -19.43 4.08
N TYR A 91 -4.76 -18.89 3.08
CA TYR A 91 -3.56 -19.52 2.50
C TYR A 91 -2.43 -19.70 3.50
N LEU A 92 -2.19 -18.68 4.35
CA LEU A 92 -1.13 -18.71 5.36
C LEU A 92 -1.53 -19.40 6.65
N GLY A 93 -2.83 -19.66 6.87
CA GLY A 93 -3.38 -20.12 8.16
C GLY A 93 -3.24 -19.05 9.25
N TYR A 94 -3.31 -17.78 8.90
CA TYR A 94 -3.19 -16.63 9.81
C TYR A 94 -4.56 -16.05 10.13
N GLU A 95 -4.65 -15.31 11.23
CA GLU A 95 -5.85 -14.62 11.59
C GLU A 95 -6.12 -13.46 10.59
N PHE A 96 -7.36 -13.33 10.11
CA PHE A 96 -7.80 -12.17 9.37
C PHE A 96 -8.29 -11.09 10.34
N ILE A 97 -7.76 -9.88 10.22
CA ILE A 97 -8.21 -8.71 10.96
C ILE A 97 -8.63 -7.66 9.93
N ASP A 98 -9.92 -7.29 9.91
CA ASP A 98 -10.38 -6.23 9.00
C ASP A 98 -9.72 -4.90 9.38
N ALA A 99 -9.17 -4.21 8.40
CA ALA A 99 -8.57 -2.89 8.62
C ALA A 99 -9.58 -1.87 9.16
N ALA A 100 -10.87 -2.01 8.85
CA ALA A 100 -11.93 -1.16 9.38
C ALA A 100 -12.11 -1.26 10.91
N ASP A 101 -11.70 -2.38 11.50
CA ASP A 101 -11.81 -2.60 12.96
C ASP A 101 -10.64 -2.01 13.75
N VAL A 102 -9.52 -1.70 13.08
CA VAL A 102 -8.25 -1.35 13.74
C VAL A 102 -7.56 -0.11 13.19
N ILE A 103 -8.02 0.43 12.06
CA ILE A 103 -7.48 1.66 11.43
C ILE A 103 -8.59 2.69 11.35
N PHE A 104 -8.35 3.86 11.92
CA PHE A 104 -9.37 4.88 12.08
C PHE A 104 -8.99 6.21 11.44
N PHE A 105 -10.03 6.91 11.00
CA PHE A 105 -9.98 8.29 10.57
C PHE A 105 -10.83 9.14 11.51
N ASP A 106 -10.52 10.43 11.63
CA ASP A 106 -11.32 11.39 12.38
C ASP A 106 -12.55 11.85 11.56
N GLU A 107 -13.42 12.66 12.19
CA GLU A 107 -14.63 13.21 11.56
C GLU A 107 -14.33 14.03 10.29
N THR A 108 -13.10 14.53 10.13
CA THR A 108 -12.66 15.29 8.95
C THR A 108 -12.09 14.40 7.84
N GLY A 109 -11.98 13.09 8.07
CA GLY A 109 -11.37 12.11 7.17
C GLY A 109 -9.86 12.12 7.18
N ARG A 110 -9.22 12.66 8.24
CA ARG A 110 -7.78 12.55 8.48
C ARG A 110 -7.49 11.30 9.27
N PHE A 111 -6.35 10.69 9.02
CA PHE A 111 -5.89 9.52 9.74
C PHE A 111 -5.72 9.82 11.25
N ASP A 112 -6.42 9.07 12.08
CA ASP A 112 -6.33 9.13 13.55
C ASP A 112 -5.23 8.17 14.02
N ALA A 113 -4.02 8.70 14.13
CA ALA A 113 -2.84 7.91 14.45
C ALA A 113 -2.84 7.42 15.92
N GLU A 114 -3.43 8.19 16.85
CA GLU A 114 -3.43 7.85 18.28
C GLU A 114 -4.39 6.69 18.55
N ARG A 115 -5.65 6.83 18.15
CA ARG A 115 -6.67 5.78 18.30
C ARG A 115 -6.27 4.51 17.54
N THR A 116 -5.77 4.64 16.30
CA THR A 116 -5.30 3.50 15.53
C THR A 116 -4.18 2.77 16.24
N ASN A 117 -3.17 3.48 16.73
CA ASN A 117 -2.05 2.84 17.40
C ASN A 117 -2.48 2.13 18.68
N GLU A 118 -3.38 2.72 19.48
CA GLU A 118 -3.91 2.11 20.70
C GLU A 118 -4.66 0.81 20.38
N VAL A 119 -5.67 0.86 19.50
CA VAL A 119 -6.51 -0.31 19.19
C VAL A 119 -5.74 -1.39 18.47
N LEU A 120 -4.94 -1.01 17.47
CA LEU A 120 -4.17 -1.96 16.68
C LEU A 120 -3.07 -2.64 17.51
N SER A 121 -2.35 -1.92 18.37
CA SER A 121 -1.34 -2.53 19.25
C SER A 121 -1.98 -3.55 20.19
N ALA A 122 -3.08 -3.18 20.87
CA ALA A 122 -3.80 -4.09 21.76
C ALA A 122 -4.33 -5.34 21.03
N ARG A 123 -4.77 -5.17 19.77
CA ARG A 123 -5.25 -6.27 18.93
C ARG A 123 -4.12 -7.22 18.53
N LEU A 124 -2.95 -6.68 18.18
CA LEU A 124 -1.78 -7.45 17.75
C LEU A 124 -1.08 -8.16 18.91
N GLU A 125 -1.13 -7.64 20.15
CA GLU A 125 -0.61 -8.33 21.33
C GLU A 125 -1.24 -9.72 21.55
N ASN A 126 -2.48 -9.91 21.07
CA ASN A 126 -3.22 -11.17 21.19
C ASN A 126 -3.20 -12.02 19.92
N ALA A 127 -2.53 -11.58 18.86
CA ALA A 127 -2.44 -12.29 17.58
C ALA A 127 -1.01 -12.77 17.34
N GLU A 128 -0.78 -14.07 17.29
CA GLU A 128 0.54 -14.61 16.94
C GLU A 128 0.93 -14.23 15.51
N ARG A 129 -0.04 -14.33 14.58
CA ARG A 129 0.15 -14.03 13.16
C ARG A 129 -1.17 -13.52 12.59
N ALA A 130 -1.13 -12.41 11.87
CA ALA A 130 -2.33 -11.79 11.31
C ALA A 130 -2.11 -11.31 9.88
N VAL A 131 -3.20 -11.25 9.14
CA VAL A 131 -3.31 -10.57 7.84
C VAL A 131 -4.27 -9.41 8.00
N ILE A 132 -3.80 -8.20 7.71
CA ILE A 132 -4.58 -6.95 7.75
C ILE A 132 -4.61 -6.39 6.34
N PRO A 133 -5.77 -6.20 5.70
CA PRO A 133 -5.84 -5.58 4.37
C PRO A 133 -5.27 -4.17 4.39
N GLY A 134 -4.52 -3.81 3.35
CA GLY A 134 -4.00 -2.46 3.20
C GLY A 134 -5.03 -1.45 2.70
N PHE A 135 -4.64 -0.17 2.61
CA PHE A 135 -5.30 0.90 1.89
C PHE A 135 -6.48 1.60 2.58
N TYR A 136 -7.18 1.01 3.55
CA TYR A 136 -8.40 1.60 4.13
C TYR A 136 -8.48 1.46 5.65
N GLY A 137 -9.46 2.13 6.22
CA GLY A 137 -9.92 2.04 7.60
C GLY A 137 -11.34 2.57 7.72
N ALA A 138 -11.80 2.88 8.93
CA ALA A 138 -13.14 3.34 9.21
C ALA A 138 -13.17 4.79 9.72
N MET A 139 -14.22 5.51 9.32
CA MET A 139 -14.66 6.78 9.90
C MET A 139 -15.41 6.52 11.22
N PRO A 140 -15.63 7.55 12.07
CA PRO A 140 -16.37 7.39 13.34
C PRO A 140 -17.80 6.83 13.18
N ASP A 141 -18.44 7.08 12.05
CA ASP A 141 -19.77 6.56 11.71
C ASP A 141 -19.74 5.14 11.13
N GLY A 142 -18.57 4.51 11.03
CA GLY A 142 -18.37 3.17 10.48
C GLY A 142 -18.26 3.14 8.95
N THR A 143 -18.35 4.28 8.26
CA THR A 143 -18.13 4.30 6.81
C THR A 143 -16.66 4.06 6.48
N ILE A 144 -16.41 3.36 5.36
CA ILE A 144 -15.04 3.09 4.91
C ILE A 144 -14.42 4.35 4.33
N LYS A 145 -13.16 4.58 4.70
CA LYS A 145 -12.30 5.62 4.16
C LYS A 145 -11.00 5.01 3.63
N THR A 146 -10.57 5.44 2.44
CA THR A 146 -9.30 5.02 1.86
C THR A 146 -8.22 6.09 2.03
N PHE A 147 -6.95 5.65 2.12
CA PHE A 147 -5.81 6.56 2.03
C PHE A 147 -5.66 7.07 0.60
N SER A 148 -5.24 8.31 0.44
CA SER A 148 -5.21 8.98 -0.88
C SER A 148 -4.09 8.46 -1.79
N ARG A 149 -2.95 8.02 -1.25
CA ARG A 149 -1.78 7.53 -1.99
C ARG A 149 -0.98 6.52 -1.16
N GLY A 150 -0.35 5.55 -1.84
CA GLY A 150 0.51 4.56 -1.21
C GLY A 150 -0.16 3.82 -0.05
N GLY A 151 -1.48 3.62 -0.14
CA GLY A 151 -2.30 3.24 1.00
C GLY A 151 -1.90 1.92 1.63
N SER A 152 -1.56 0.90 0.84
CA SER A 152 -1.10 -0.37 1.40
C SER A 152 0.28 -0.25 2.04
N ASP A 153 1.20 0.52 1.44
CA ASP A 153 2.53 0.77 2.02
C ASP A 153 2.41 1.55 3.33
N LEU A 154 1.51 2.55 3.37
CA LEU A 154 1.22 3.31 4.58
C LEU A 154 0.60 2.42 5.66
N THR A 155 -0.36 1.56 5.29
CA THR A 155 -0.93 0.58 6.21
C THR A 155 0.16 -0.36 6.75
N GLY A 156 1.07 -0.84 5.90
CA GLY A 156 2.21 -1.65 6.33
C GLY A 156 3.07 -0.96 7.39
N SER A 157 3.35 0.33 7.20
CA SER A 157 4.09 1.14 8.18
C SER A 157 3.32 1.35 9.48
N ILE A 158 2.01 1.61 9.40
CA ILE A 158 1.15 1.74 10.58
C ILE A 158 1.15 0.44 11.40
N VAL A 159 0.98 -0.70 10.73
CA VAL A 159 1.02 -2.03 11.37
C VAL A 159 2.40 -2.32 11.95
N ALA A 160 3.47 -2.03 11.22
CA ALA A 160 4.84 -2.21 11.69
C ALA A 160 5.13 -1.41 12.97
N LYS A 161 4.65 -0.16 13.04
CA LYS A 161 4.74 0.66 14.25
C LYS A 161 3.95 0.07 15.41
N ALA A 162 2.69 -0.28 15.19
CA ALA A 162 1.80 -0.81 16.23
C ALA A 162 2.30 -2.15 16.80
N ALA A 163 2.85 -3.01 15.94
CA ALA A 163 3.46 -4.29 16.31
C ALA A 163 4.88 -4.15 16.88
N ARG A 164 5.51 -2.96 16.83
CA ARG A 164 6.88 -2.70 17.29
C ARG A 164 7.88 -3.68 16.69
N VAL A 165 7.80 -3.88 15.37
CA VAL A 165 8.62 -4.86 14.64
C VAL A 165 10.09 -4.45 14.58
N ASP A 166 10.98 -5.43 14.45
CA ASP A 166 12.42 -5.21 14.22
C ASP A 166 12.71 -4.69 12.81
N MET A 167 11.83 -5.01 11.83
CA MET A 167 11.96 -4.62 10.43
C MET A 167 10.60 -4.63 9.72
N TYR A 168 10.40 -3.68 8.80
CA TYR A 168 9.30 -3.68 7.85
C TYR A 168 9.81 -4.09 6.46
N GLU A 169 9.38 -5.24 5.95
CA GLU A 169 9.63 -5.64 4.57
C GLU A 169 8.50 -5.15 3.66
N ASN A 170 8.84 -4.33 2.69
CA ASN A 170 7.92 -3.88 1.64
C ASN A 170 8.20 -4.67 0.35
N TRP A 171 7.30 -5.58 0.01
CA TRP A 171 7.41 -6.46 -1.15
C TRP A 171 6.71 -5.83 -2.36
N THR A 172 7.49 -5.58 -3.42
CA THR A 172 7.06 -4.93 -4.66
C THR A 172 7.58 -5.70 -5.89
N ASP A 173 7.52 -5.12 -7.08
CA ASP A 173 7.98 -5.72 -8.35
C ASP A 173 9.41 -5.33 -8.74
N VAL A 174 10.13 -4.63 -7.86
CA VAL A 174 11.52 -4.22 -8.06
C VAL A 174 12.41 -4.62 -6.88
N SER A 175 13.68 -4.90 -7.16
CA SER A 175 14.68 -5.35 -6.18
C SER A 175 15.32 -4.18 -5.41
N GLY A 176 14.51 -3.21 -4.95
CA GLY A 176 14.98 -2.03 -4.26
C GLY A 176 15.31 -0.86 -5.19
N PHE A 177 16.17 0.03 -4.72
CA PHE A 177 16.59 1.22 -5.46
C PHE A 177 17.87 0.96 -6.25
N MET A 178 17.96 1.56 -7.42
CA MET A 178 19.18 1.58 -8.23
C MET A 178 19.84 2.95 -8.15
N ILE A 179 21.17 2.99 -8.29
CA ILE A 179 21.95 4.25 -8.26
C ILE A 179 21.60 5.22 -9.38
N ALA A 180 20.97 4.74 -10.45
CA ALA A 180 20.47 5.53 -11.58
C ALA A 180 19.27 4.85 -12.24
N ASP A 181 18.48 5.60 -13.01
CA ASP A 181 17.34 5.09 -13.75
C ASP A 181 17.80 4.07 -14.82
N PRO A 182 17.34 2.80 -14.77
CA PRO A 182 17.72 1.76 -15.73
C PRO A 182 17.26 2.05 -17.18
N ARG A 183 16.33 2.98 -17.36
CA ARG A 183 15.91 3.45 -18.70
C ARG A 183 16.94 4.39 -19.33
N ILE A 184 17.85 4.94 -18.53
CA ILE A 184 18.87 5.91 -18.96
C ILE A 184 20.27 5.31 -18.90
N VAL A 185 20.56 4.53 -17.87
CA VAL A 185 21.87 3.92 -17.62
C VAL A 185 21.77 2.42 -17.71
N ASN A 186 22.54 1.79 -18.58
CA ASN A 186 22.56 0.33 -18.71
C ASN A 186 23.16 -0.33 -17.46
N ASN A 187 22.43 -1.29 -16.90
CA ASN A 187 22.86 -2.10 -15.75
C ASN A 187 23.33 -1.26 -14.54
N PRO A 188 22.53 -0.31 -14.03
CA PRO A 188 22.91 0.45 -12.86
C PRO A 188 23.03 -0.48 -11.65
N LYS A 189 23.94 -0.18 -10.74
CA LYS A 189 24.12 -0.96 -9.52
C LYS A 189 22.94 -0.72 -8.56
N SER A 190 22.60 -1.74 -7.78
CA SER A 190 21.61 -1.60 -6.70
C SER A 190 22.21 -0.86 -5.51
N ILE A 191 21.37 -0.08 -4.83
CA ILE A 191 21.69 0.56 -3.57
C ILE A 191 21.44 -0.45 -2.46
N GLU A 192 22.49 -0.84 -1.70
CA GLU A 192 22.35 -1.80 -0.60
C GLU A 192 21.64 -1.17 0.62
N ALA A 193 21.99 0.06 0.97
CA ALA A 193 21.37 0.80 2.06
C ALA A 193 21.32 2.30 1.75
N ILE A 194 20.23 2.94 2.21
CA ILE A 194 19.99 4.37 2.00
C ILE A 194 19.37 4.95 3.26
N THR A 195 19.66 6.21 3.57
CA THR A 195 18.99 6.88 4.68
C THR A 195 17.62 7.43 4.27
N TYR A 196 16.74 7.63 5.24
CA TYR A 196 15.44 8.31 5.00
C TYR A 196 15.60 9.67 4.33
N LYS A 197 16.67 10.39 4.66
CA LYS A 197 16.97 11.70 4.05
C LYS A 197 17.33 11.57 2.58
N GLU A 198 18.24 10.67 2.24
CA GLU A 198 18.65 10.41 0.85
C GLU A 198 17.50 9.87 0.01
N LEU A 199 16.68 8.97 0.58
CA LEU A 199 15.48 8.46 -0.08
C LEU A 199 14.52 9.60 -0.46
N ARG A 200 14.27 10.53 0.45
CA ARG A 200 13.42 11.69 0.19
C ARG A 200 13.95 12.54 -0.97
N GLU A 201 15.24 12.81 -0.99
CA GLU A 201 15.85 13.57 -2.08
C GLU A 201 15.73 12.85 -3.43
N LEU A 202 15.98 11.54 -3.47
CA LEU A 202 15.81 10.72 -4.69
C LEU A 202 14.34 10.67 -5.14
N SER A 203 13.40 10.50 -4.22
CA SER A 203 11.95 10.45 -4.52
C SER A 203 11.45 11.78 -5.06
N TYR A 204 11.89 12.90 -4.51
CA TYR A 204 11.56 14.25 -5.01
C TYR A 204 12.01 14.46 -6.45
N MET A 205 13.14 13.89 -6.84
CA MET A 205 13.69 13.95 -8.19
C MET A 205 13.13 12.90 -9.14
N GLY A 206 12.16 12.06 -8.70
CA GLY A 206 11.39 11.13 -9.53
C GLY A 206 11.74 9.65 -9.42
N ALA A 207 12.60 9.26 -8.49
CA ALA A 207 12.84 7.85 -8.15
C ALA A 207 11.75 7.36 -7.19
N THR A 208 10.57 7.00 -7.71
CA THR A 208 9.40 6.59 -6.91
C THR A 208 9.32 5.07 -6.82
N VAL A 209 9.83 4.48 -5.76
CA VAL A 209 9.61 3.07 -5.39
C VAL A 209 8.66 2.98 -4.20
N LEU A 210 8.82 3.87 -3.23
CA LEU A 210 7.97 3.96 -2.03
C LEU A 210 7.49 5.41 -1.86
N HIS A 211 6.22 5.59 -1.50
CA HIS A 211 5.67 6.93 -1.26
C HIS A 211 6.19 7.49 0.07
N GLU A 212 6.54 8.78 0.10
CA GLU A 212 7.12 9.43 1.29
C GLU A 212 6.19 9.31 2.52
N ASP A 213 4.89 9.43 2.34
CA ASP A 213 3.91 9.32 3.42
C ASP A 213 3.94 7.96 4.11
N ALA A 214 4.29 6.88 3.38
CA ALA A 214 4.40 5.53 3.93
C ALA A 214 5.55 5.37 4.94
N ILE A 215 6.49 6.31 4.98
CA ILE A 215 7.67 6.25 5.85
C ILE A 215 7.39 6.88 7.22
N PHE A 216 6.50 7.87 7.27
CA PHE A 216 6.27 8.69 8.48
C PHE A 216 5.96 7.90 9.76
N PRO A 217 5.09 6.86 9.75
CA PRO A 217 4.73 6.16 10.97
C PRO A 217 5.92 5.50 11.68
N ILE A 218 6.88 4.96 10.92
CA ILE A 218 7.98 4.14 11.43
C ILE A 218 9.30 4.89 11.55
N ARG A 219 9.46 6.03 10.84
CA ARG A 219 10.70 6.81 10.88
C ARG A 219 11.08 7.27 12.28
N LYS A 220 10.12 7.75 13.06
CA LYS A 220 10.36 8.22 14.44
C LYS A 220 10.73 7.08 15.39
N GLU A 221 10.28 5.88 15.08
CA GLU A 221 10.54 4.66 15.85
C GLU A 221 11.88 4.01 15.46
N GLY A 222 12.53 4.51 14.41
CA GLY A 222 13.79 3.95 13.90
C GLY A 222 13.66 2.56 13.27
N ILE A 223 12.46 2.13 12.93
CA ILE A 223 12.20 0.81 12.32
C ILE A 223 12.73 0.79 10.89
N PRO A 224 13.70 -0.06 10.55
CA PRO A 224 14.23 -0.14 9.20
C PRO A 224 13.18 -0.70 8.21
N ILE A 225 13.25 -0.23 6.95
CA ILE A 225 12.44 -0.77 5.85
C ILE A 225 13.35 -1.52 4.89
N ASN A 226 12.97 -2.72 4.48
CA ASN A 226 13.64 -3.44 3.40
C ASN A 226 12.71 -3.53 2.18
N ILE A 227 13.11 -2.97 1.05
CA ILE A 227 12.37 -3.08 -0.21
C ILE A 227 12.79 -4.37 -0.89
N LYS A 228 11.84 -5.30 -1.05
CA LYS A 228 12.05 -6.64 -1.58
C LYS A 228 11.26 -6.86 -2.87
N ASN A 229 11.77 -7.76 -3.71
CA ASN A 229 11.13 -8.09 -4.99
C ASN A 229 10.37 -9.42 -4.89
N THR A 230 9.05 -9.39 -5.11
CA THR A 230 8.21 -10.61 -5.13
C THR A 230 8.57 -11.56 -6.25
N ASN A 231 9.14 -11.06 -7.36
CA ASN A 231 9.55 -11.86 -8.51
C ASN A 231 11.00 -12.38 -8.41
N ALA A 232 11.77 -11.87 -7.44
CA ALA A 232 13.14 -12.27 -7.16
C ALA A 232 13.39 -12.23 -5.63
N PRO A 233 12.77 -13.13 -4.86
CA PRO A 233 12.77 -13.09 -3.39
C PRO A 233 14.18 -13.27 -2.78
N GLU A 234 15.10 -13.89 -3.52
CA GLU A 234 16.50 -14.05 -3.11
C GLU A 234 17.31 -12.75 -3.17
N ASP A 235 16.83 -11.74 -3.90
CA ASP A 235 17.51 -10.45 -3.94
C ASP A 235 17.45 -9.78 -2.56
N LYS A 236 18.59 -9.20 -2.14
CA LYS A 236 18.71 -8.53 -0.84
C LYS A 236 17.81 -7.32 -0.72
N GLY A 237 17.50 -6.68 -1.85
CA GLY A 237 16.76 -5.44 -1.88
C GLY A 237 17.56 -4.22 -1.43
N THR A 238 16.87 -3.17 -1.00
CA THR A 238 17.47 -1.95 -0.44
C THR A 238 16.96 -1.73 0.98
N LEU A 239 17.90 -1.57 1.91
CA LEU A 239 17.60 -1.26 3.31
C LEU A 239 17.51 0.26 3.49
N ILE A 240 16.37 0.75 4.01
CA ILE A 240 16.16 2.16 4.36
C ILE A 240 16.30 2.29 5.88
N VAL A 241 17.23 3.14 6.33
CA VAL A 241 17.62 3.28 7.73
C VAL A 241 17.74 4.75 8.13
N GLU A 242 17.85 5.01 9.42
CA GLU A 242 18.09 6.36 9.94
C GLU A 242 19.50 6.86 9.61
N ALA A 243 20.50 5.99 9.73
CA ALA A 243 21.90 6.28 9.44
C ALA A 243 22.59 5.10 8.77
N THR A 244 23.38 5.36 7.75
CA THR A 244 24.26 4.37 7.11
C THR A 244 25.64 4.32 7.80
N CYS A 245 26.47 3.33 7.41
CA CYS A 245 27.82 3.21 7.97
C CYS A 245 28.69 4.45 7.67
N ARG A 246 29.65 4.73 8.56
CA ARG A 246 30.58 5.89 8.44
C ARG A 246 31.53 5.83 7.24
N HIS A 247 31.70 4.65 6.64
CA HIS A 247 32.59 4.43 5.49
C HIS A 247 31.79 3.84 4.32
N PRO A 248 31.08 4.70 3.55
CA PRO A 248 30.30 4.24 2.41
C PRO A 248 31.21 3.65 1.33
N LYS A 249 30.77 2.55 0.71
CA LYS A 249 31.49 1.89 -0.39
C LYS A 249 31.60 2.75 -1.64
N TYR A 250 30.65 3.66 -1.82
CA TYR A 250 30.56 4.58 -2.98
C TYR A 250 30.43 6.02 -2.51
N THR A 251 31.00 6.95 -3.28
CA THR A 251 30.96 8.39 -3.00
C THR A 251 29.56 8.99 -3.23
N ILE A 252 28.74 8.34 -4.08
CA ILE A 252 27.41 8.80 -4.47
C ILE A 252 26.43 7.67 -4.18
N THR A 253 25.35 7.97 -3.46
CA THR A 253 24.28 7.00 -3.15
C THR A 253 23.42 6.73 -4.37
N GLY A 254 23.03 7.79 -5.09
CA GLY A 254 22.20 7.67 -6.30
C GLY A 254 22.10 8.98 -7.06
N ILE A 255 21.65 8.87 -8.31
CA ILE A 255 21.39 10.00 -9.19
C ILE A 255 19.97 9.85 -9.74
N ALA A 256 19.08 10.78 -9.39
CA ALA A 256 17.76 10.90 -9.97
C ALA A 256 17.65 12.21 -10.76
N GLY A 257 16.87 12.20 -11.85
CA GLY A 257 16.68 13.38 -12.68
C GLY A 257 15.38 13.31 -13.47
N LYS A 258 14.78 14.46 -13.67
CA LYS A 258 13.57 14.63 -14.49
C LYS A 258 13.82 15.74 -15.52
N ARG A 259 13.34 15.54 -16.74
CA ARG A 259 13.39 16.57 -17.80
C ARG A 259 12.15 17.45 -17.76
N GLY A 260 12.21 18.62 -18.39
CA GLY A 260 11.05 19.50 -18.57
C GLY A 260 10.77 20.44 -17.40
N PHE A 261 11.79 20.80 -16.61
CA PHE A 261 11.67 21.85 -15.60
C PHE A 261 11.63 23.23 -16.24
N ALA A 262 10.80 24.11 -15.66
CA ALA A 262 10.86 25.55 -15.87
C ALA A 262 11.24 26.22 -14.54
N SER A 263 12.08 27.26 -14.62
CA SER A 263 12.44 28.07 -13.46
C SER A 263 11.61 29.35 -13.48
N ILE A 264 10.96 29.66 -12.36
CA ILE A 264 10.26 30.94 -12.15
C ILE A 264 10.95 31.64 -11.00
N THR A 265 11.55 32.78 -11.28
CA THR A 265 12.13 33.65 -10.26
C THR A 265 11.14 34.73 -9.90
N ILE A 266 10.77 34.82 -8.63
CA ILE A 266 9.89 35.87 -8.11
C ILE A 266 10.78 36.83 -7.33
N GLU A 267 10.94 38.04 -7.85
CA GLU A 267 11.62 39.11 -7.15
C GLU A 267 10.59 39.95 -6.38
N LYS A 268 10.70 39.98 -5.08
CA LYS A 268 9.84 40.78 -4.22
C LYS A 268 10.73 41.68 -3.34
N ALA A 269 10.59 42.98 -3.49
CA ALA A 269 11.19 43.94 -2.55
C ALA A 269 10.46 43.81 -1.20
N MET A 270 11.20 43.78 -0.10
CA MET A 270 10.67 43.68 1.27
C MET A 270 9.95 42.32 1.58
N MET A 271 10.73 41.24 1.63
CA MET A 271 10.20 39.91 2.03
C MET A 271 10.04 39.70 3.55
N ASN A 272 10.35 40.70 4.36
CA ASN A 272 10.32 40.63 5.83
C ASN A 272 9.22 41.53 6.43
N SER A 273 8.00 41.42 5.95
CA SER A 273 6.86 42.06 6.60
C SER A 273 5.72 41.06 6.80
#